data_a4edced16c4b1653851185f99bc6b65b
#
_entry.id   a4edced16c4b1653851185f99bc6b65b
#
_cell.length_a   1.000
_cell.length_b   1.000
_cell.length_c   1.000
_cell.angle_alpha   90.00
_cell.angle_beta   90.00
_cell.angle_gamma   90.00
#
_symmetry.space_group_name_H-M   'P 1'
#
loop_
_entity.id
_entity.type
_entity.pdbx_description
1 polymer ?
#
loop_
_entity_poly.entity_id
_entity_poly.type
_entity_poly.pdbx_seq_one_letter_code
_entity_poly.pdbx_strand_id
1 'polypeptide(L)'
;MKKLIVILLLNFACMLMVAQSNIRLNNYWANLHYINPSAVYDKYMAVFSIAASKQWSGFSGAPTTFFGSATTYIDDIHSQIGLVLVQDKIGFTSTTSIDLSYAYSVQFQNKWQLHLGLGLNNLSTYYDPAQVNLITDADNNAYQYLKSENNFNADLGMEVLYKSLKVGISSQNVFSMFSHVDFHQTNSNFLYVRYRDNTDNVVNMGYGICGIQYSNMYQMEVNATSYLKIPPIAGLNMKPELIDVGLFYRTGSEIGLVFGFELGESLHLSYTYNYHVGGISRSSLGTNELMLTYNLSKRNVCHSCWY
;
A
#
# COMPACT_ATOMS: atom_id res chain seq x y z
N MET A 1 -20.97 -15.61 31.07
CA MET A 1 -19.94 -15.65 30.00
C MET A 1 -20.56 -15.64 28.61
N LYS A 2 -21.44 -16.57 28.18
CA LYS A 2 -22.03 -16.59 26.82
C LYS A 2 -22.76 -15.29 26.44
N LYS A 3 -23.54 -14.68 27.36
CA LYS A 3 -24.23 -13.40 27.10
C LYS A 3 -23.27 -12.23 26.92
N LEU A 4 -22.14 -12.22 27.65
CA LEU A 4 -21.11 -11.17 27.51
C LEU A 4 -20.40 -11.26 26.15
N ILE A 5 -20.12 -12.47 25.68
CA ILE A 5 -19.51 -12.71 24.35
C ILE A 5 -20.48 -12.28 23.24
N VAL A 6 -21.77 -12.55 23.37
CA VAL A 6 -22.78 -12.10 22.39
C VAL A 6 -22.90 -10.58 22.36
N ILE A 7 -22.89 -9.92 23.53
CA ILE A 7 -22.91 -8.43 23.61
C ILE A 7 -21.61 -7.85 23.00
N LEU A 8 -20.46 -8.46 23.25
CA LEU A 8 -19.19 -8.03 22.64
C LEU A 8 -19.20 -8.21 21.11
N LEU A 9 -19.74 -9.33 20.62
CA LEU A 9 -19.90 -9.60 19.18
C LEU A 9 -20.91 -8.66 18.53
N LEU A 10 -22.01 -8.30 19.22
CA LEU A 10 -22.98 -7.33 18.72
C LEU A 10 -22.40 -5.91 18.66
N ASN A 11 -21.64 -5.49 19.67
CA ASN A 11 -20.94 -4.19 19.63
C ASN A 11 -19.87 -4.15 18.54
N PHE A 12 -19.17 -5.27 18.29
CA PHE A 12 -18.21 -5.39 17.20
C PHE A 12 -18.89 -5.32 15.83
N ALA A 13 -20.10 -5.89 15.68
CA ALA A 13 -20.88 -5.82 14.45
C ALA A 13 -21.45 -4.41 14.17
N CYS A 14 -21.75 -3.59 15.19
CA CYS A 14 -22.22 -2.22 15.02
C CYS A 14 -21.12 -1.25 14.58
N MET A 15 -19.83 -1.56 14.78
CA MET A 15 -18.71 -0.73 14.29
C MET A 15 -18.41 -0.88 12.79
N LEU A 16 -19.14 -1.74 12.07
CA LEU A 16 -18.86 -2.10 10.68
C LEU A 16 -19.49 -1.20 9.62
N MET A 17 -20.02 -0.04 9.99
CA MET A 17 -20.71 0.83 9.03
C MET A 17 -19.92 2.09 8.65
N VAL A 18 -18.72 1.93 8.10
CA VAL A 18 -18.04 3.05 7.43
C VAL A 18 -17.44 2.57 6.10
N ALA A 19 -17.99 3.05 5.01
CA ALA A 19 -17.84 2.48 3.66
C ALA A 19 -16.90 3.27 2.74
N GLN A 20 -15.79 3.85 3.25
CA GLN A 20 -14.80 4.46 2.35
C GLN A 20 -13.39 4.05 2.77
N SER A 21 -12.71 3.31 1.89
CA SER A 21 -11.30 2.99 2.05
C SER A 21 -10.45 4.13 1.49
N ASN A 22 -9.47 4.61 2.26
CA ASN A 22 -8.46 5.54 1.77
C ASN A 22 -7.28 4.84 1.11
N ILE A 23 -7.18 3.53 1.24
CA ILE A 23 -6.12 2.77 0.55
C ILE A 23 -6.45 2.71 -0.93
N ARG A 24 -5.58 3.32 -1.73
CA ARG A 24 -5.70 3.35 -3.19
C ARG A 24 -5.23 2.05 -3.85
N LEU A 25 -4.31 1.33 -3.19
CA LEU A 25 -3.83 0.03 -3.63
C LEU A 25 -4.42 -1.07 -2.76
N ASN A 26 -5.01 -2.08 -3.37
CA ASN A 26 -5.55 -3.23 -2.66
C ASN A 26 -4.45 -4.14 -2.14
N ASN A 27 -3.39 -4.35 -2.94
CA ASN A 27 -2.24 -5.18 -2.57
C ASN A 27 -1.08 -4.33 -2.01
N TYR A 28 -1.37 -3.36 -1.12
CA TYR A 28 -0.33 -2.48 -0.54
C TYR A 28 0.74 -3.26 0.25
N TRP A 29 0.42 -4.44 0.75
CA TRP A 29 1.41 -5.25 1.48
C TRP A 29 2.51 -5.85 0.58
N ALA A 30 2.32 -5.85 -0.73
CA ALA A 30 3.38 -6.15 -1.67
C ALA A 30 4.39 -4.98 -1.75
N ASN A 31 3.92 -3.75 -1.47
CA ASN A 31 4.75 -2.56 -1.41
C ASN A 31 4.42 -1.73 -0.16
N LEU A 32 4.94 -2.15 1.00
CA LEU A 32 4.72 -1.47 2.29
C LEU A 32 5.25 -0.04 2.32
N HIS A 33 6.21 0.30 1.45
CA HIS A 33 6.76 1.65 1.35
C HIS A 33 5.69 2.68 1.00
N TYR A 34 4.62 2.27 0.31
CA TYR A 34 3.46 3.11 0.02
C TYR A 34 2.75 3.64 1.28
N ILE A 35 2.66 2.83 2.32
CA ILE A 35 1.96 3.20 3.56
C ILE A 35 2.91 3.59 4.70
N ASN A 36 4.21 3.25 4.60
CA ASN A 36 5.18 3.50 5.64
C ASN A 36 6.55 3.85 5.05
N PRO A 37 7.03 5.10 5.20
CA PRO A 37 8.33 5.52 4.67
C PRO A 37 9.51 4.76 5.30
N SER A 38 9.34 4.11 6.47
CA SER A 38 10.37 3.29 7.10
C SER A 38 10.44 1.85 6.58
N ALA A 39 9.57 1.45 5.67
CA ALA A 39 9.62 0.11 5.08
C ALA A 39 10.83 -0.03 4.15
N VAL A 40 11.87 -0.71 4.61
CA VAL A 40 13.15 -0.87 3.92
C VAL A 40 13.21 -2.22 3.19
N TYR A 41 13.78 -2.20 1.97
CA TYR A 41 14.02 -3.36 1.11
C TYR A 41 15.53 -3.66 0.98
N ASP A 42 16.17 -3.93 2.12
CA ASP A 42 17.62 -4.14 2.24
C ASP A 42 18.17 -5.36 1.48
N LYS A 43 17.31 -6.26 1.00
CA LYS A 43 17.70 -7.43 0.18
C LYS A 43 18.07 -7.06 -1.26
N TYR A 44 17.55 -5.94 -1.76
CA TYR A 44 17.73 -5.49 -3.13
C TYR A 44 18.53 -4.19 -3.17
N MET A 45 19.20 -3.94 -4.30
CA MET A 45 19.82 -2.66 -4.56
C MET A 45 18.75 -1.60 -4.85
N ALA A 46 17.76 -1.96 -5.64
CA ALA A 46 16.60 -1.12 -5.91
C ALA A 46 15.34 -1.96 -6.15
N VAL A 47 14.19 -1.38 -5.82
CA VAL A 47 12.87 -1.95 -6.10
C VAL A 47 12.04 -0.90 -6.82
N PHE A 48 11.45 -1.30 -7.94
CA PHE A 48 10.55 -0.47 -8.74
C PHE A 48 9.19 -1.16 -8.78
N SER A 49 8.12 -0.42 -8.52
CA SER A 49 6.76 -0.96 -8.65
C SER A 49 5.89 0.02 -9.42
N ILE A 50 5.05 -0.50 -10.29
CA ILE A 50 3.97 0.25 -10.95
C ILE A 50 2.67 -0.52 -10.77
N ALA A 51 1.58 0.19 -10.58
CA ALA A 51 0.26 -0.41 -10.50
C ALA A 51 -0.80 0.46 -11.16
N ALA A 52 -1.85 -0.20 -11.64
CA ALA A 52 -3.07 0.43 -12.13
C ALA A 52 -4.27 -0.24 -11.46
N SER A 53 -5.16 0.56 -10.90
CA SER A 53 -6.37 0.10 -10.22
C SER A 53 -7.58 0.83 -10.79
N LYS A 54 -8.68 0.08 -10.99
CA LYS A 54 -9.99 0.61 -11.35
C LYS A 54 -11.01 0.13 -10.33
N GLN A 55 -11.43 1.04 -9.47
CA GLN A 55 -12.43 0.75 -8.44
C GLN A 55 -13.84 0.78 -9.04
N TRP A 56 -14.75 0.04 -8.44
CA TRP A 56 -16.18 0.00 -8.79
C TRP A 56 -16.43 -0.09 -10.28
N SER A 57 -15.81 -1.06 -10.95
CA SER A 57 -15.99 -1.30 -12.38
C SER A 57 -17.49 -1.40 -12.73
N GLY A 58 -17.90 -0.77 -13.82
CA GLY A 58 -19.29 -0.64 -14.21
C GLY A 58 -19.94 0.73 -13.96
N PHE A 59 -19.34 1.58 -13.11
CA PHE A 59 -19.80 2.95 -12.93
C PHE A 59 -19.12 3.92 -13.91
N SER A 60 -19.87 4.89 -14.42
CA SER A 60 -19.31 6.05 -15.12
C SER A 60 -18.61 6.96 -14.11
N GLY A 61 -17.37 7.39 -14.41
CA GLY A 61 -16.57 8.20 -13.49
C GLY A 61 -15.99 7.44 -12.30
N ALA A 62 -15.99 6.09 -12.35
CA ALA A 62 -15.39 5.24 -11.34
C ALA A 62 -13.91 5.59 -11.08
N PRO A 63 -13.44 5.52 -9.81
CA PRO A 63 -12.08 5.85 -9.47
C PRO A 63 -11.07 5.01 -10.24
N THR A 64 -10.05 5.68 -10.79
CA THR A 64 -8.89 5.03 -11.42
C THR A 64 -7.63 5.57 -10.78
N THR A 65 -6.76 4.66 -10.35
CA THR A 65 -5.51 4.99 -9.69
C THR A 65 -4.33 4.45 -10.50
N PHE A 66 -3.35 5.29 -10.75
CA PHE A 66 -2.02 4.90 -11.20
C PHE A 66 -1.02 5.13 -10.09
N PHE A 67 -0.20 4.14 -9.84
CA PHE A 67 0.82 4.14 -8.81
C PHE A 67 2.17 3.84 -9.42
N GLY A 68 3.19 4.52 -8.94
CA GLY A 68 4.60 4.23 -9.23
C GLY A 68 5.43 4.40 -7.98
N SER A 69 6.37 3.53 -7.74
CA SER A 69 7.37 3.69 -6.68
C SER A 69 8.74 3.21 -7.12
N ALA A 70 9.76 3.85 -6.56
CA ALA A 70 11.15 3.47 -6.71
C ALA A 70 11.85 3.63 -5.37
N THR A 71 12.54 2.60 -4.92
CA THR A 71 13.38 2.65 -3.71
C THR A 71 14.78 2.15 -4.03
N THR A 72 15.79 2.73 -3.41
CA THR A 72 17.17 2.26 -3.49
C THR A 72 17.77 2.17 -2.09
N TYR A 73 18.39 1.03 -1.77
CA TYR A 73 19.07 0.82 -0.50
C TYR A 73 20.59 0.95 -0.67
N ILE A 74 21.19 1.75 0.19
CA ILE A 74 22.64 2.06 0.19
C ILE A 74 23.25 1.37 1.40
N ASP A 75 23.96 0.27 1.18
CA ASP A 75 24.51 -0.58 2.23
C ASP A 75 25.52 0.16 3.14
N ASP A 76 26.38 0.98 2.57
CA ASP A 76 27.46 1.68 3.28
C ASP A 76 26.95 2.60 4.39
N ILE A 77 25.77 3.16 4.22
CA ILE A 77 25.14 4.08 5.18
C ILE A 77 23.86 3.51 5.79
N HIS A 78 23.54 2.24 5.52
CA HIS A 78 22.33 1.56 6.00
C HIS A 78 21.05 2.36 5.77
N SER A 79 20.92 3.00 4.63
CA SER A 79 19.83 3.93 4.34
C SER A 79 19.13 3.61 3.04
N GLN A 80 17.85 3.92 2.99
CA GLN A 80 17.03 3.82 1.79
C GLN A 80 16.49 5.21 1.41
N ILE A 81 16.54 5.52 0.12
CA ILE A 81 15.83 6.65 -0.49
C ILE A 81 14.67 6.07 -1.29
N GLY A 82 13.51 6.70 -1.19
CA GLY A 82 12.30 6.30 -1.89
C GLY A 82 11.58 7.44 -2.56
N LEU A 83 10.91 7.11 -3.66
CA LEU A 83 10.00 7.98 -4.38
C LEU A 83 8.69 7.21 -4.57
N VAL A 84 7.56 7.87 -4.29
CA VAL A 84 6.21 7.37 -4.60
C VAL A 84 5.47 8.41 -5.41
N LEU A 85 4.80 7.96 -6.46
CA LEU A 85 3.92 8.76 -7.32
C LEU A 85 2.55 8.10 -7.33
N VAL A 86 1.51 8.84 -7.01
CA VAL A 86 0.13 8.37 -7.10
C VAL A 86 -0.68 9.39 -7.89
N GLN A 87 -1.37 8.92 -8.91
CA GLN A 87 -2.38 9.70 -9.61
C GLN A 87 -3.74 9.01 -9.48
N ASP A 88 -4.68 9.72 -8.90
CA ASP A 88 -6.04 9.24 -8.68
C ASP A 88 -7.04 10.14 -9.40
N LYS A 89 -7.94 9.55 -10.17
CA LYS A 89 -8.99 10.26 -10.88
C LYS A 89 -10.35 9.75 -10.44
N ILE A 90 -11.19 10.63 -9.92
CA ILE A 90 -12.55 10.33 -9.48
C ILE A 90 -13.48 11.36 -10.11
N GLY A 91 -14.32 10.93 -11.07
CA GLY A 91 -15.18 11.84 -11.81
C GLY A 91 -14.38 12.94 -12.49
N PHE A 92 -14.64 14.19 -12.14
CA PHE A 92 -13.96 15.39 -12.66
C PHE A 92 -12.73 15.83 -11.83
N THR A 93 -12.44 15.14 -10.72
CA THR A 93 -11.30 15.45 -9.85
C THR A 93 -10.12 14.55 -10.19
N SER A 94 -8.96 15.14 -10.39
CA SER A 94 -7.68 14.44 -10.54
C SER A 94 -6.72 14.90 -9.46
N THR A 95 -6.19 13.94 -8.70
CA THR A 95 -5.26 14.20 -7.60
C THR A 95 -3.94 13.50 -7.92
N THR A 96 -2.84 14.24 -7.82
CA THR A 96 -1.48 13.71 -7.99
C THR A 96 -0.69 13.93 -6.72
N SER A 97 -0.15 12.87 -6.16
CA SER A 97 0.75 12.88 -5.01
C SER A 97 2.15 12.48 -5.43
N ILE A 98 3.13 13.24 -4.96
CA ILE A 98 4.57 12.93 -5.08
C ILE A 98 5.12 12.88 -3.67
N ASP A 99 5.74 11.77 -3.30
CA ASP A 99 6.34 11.56 -1.99
C ASP A 99 7.82 11.19 -2.16
N LEU A 100 8.69 11.89 -1.45
CA LEU A 100 10.12 11.64 -1.34
C LEU A 100 10.40 11.19 0.09
N SER A 101 11.05 10.05 0.27
CA SER A 101 11.31 9.48 1.59
C SER A 101 12.76 9.10 1.79
N TYR A 102 13.14 9.12 3.05
CA TYR A 102 14.42 8.64 3.55
C TYR A 102 14.17 7.72 4.73
N ALA A 103 14.82 6.57 4.76
CA ALA A 103 14.76 5.63 5.86
C ALA A 103 16.16 5.20 6.30
N TYR A 104 16.36 5.08 7.60
CA TYR A 104 17.59 4.61 8.22
C TYR A 104 17.34 3.28 8.92
N SER A 105 18.21 2.30 8.71
CA SER A 105 18.13 0.95 9.27
C SER A 105 19.18 0.76 10.36
N VAL A 106 18.74 0.53 11.58
CA VAL A 106 19.60 0.16 12.73
C VAL A 106 19.54 -1.35 12.90
N GLN A 107 20.69 -2.00 12.77
CA GLN A 107 20.81 -3.44 12.98
C GLN A 107 21.35 -3.72 14.38
N PHE A 108 20.60 -4.49 15.15
CA PHE A 108 21.02 -4.94 16.47
C PHE A 108 21.62 -6.35 16.42
N GLN A 109 22.38 -6.70 17.45
CA GLN A 109 22.69 -8.09 17.72
C GLN A 109 21.40 -8.91 17.83
N ASN A 110 21.44 -10.22 17.58
CA ASN A 110 20.27 -11.11 17.70
C ASN A 110 19.17 -10.95 16.62
N LYS A 111 19.51 -10.48 15.41
CA LYS A 111 18.60 -10.40 14.25
C LYS A 111 17.43 -9.42 14.40
N TRP A 112 17.49 -8.49 15.33
CA TRP A 112 16.56 -7.37 15.40
C TRP A 112 17.02 -6.25 14.47
N GLN A 113 16.08 -5.62 13.80
CA GLN A 113 16.31 -4.40 13.01
C GLN A 113 15.25 -3.38 13.39
N LEU A 114 15.64 -2.12 13.46
CA LEU A 114 14.76 -0.97 13.63
C LEU A 114 14.95 -0.05 12.44
N HIS A 115 13.87 0.25 11.75
CA HIS A 115 13.86 1.20 10.66
C HIS A 115 13.10 2.46 11.08
N LEU A 116 13.69 3.62 10.82
CA LEU A 116 13.06 4.93 11.02
C LEU A 116 12.97 5.63 9.68
N GLY A 117 11.81 6.17 9.35
CA GLY A 117 11.55 6.79 8.07
C GLY A 117 10.86 8.14 8.15
N LEU A 118 11.23 9.01 7.24
CA LEU A 118 10.65 10.33 7.01
C LEU A 118 10.24 10.42 5.55
N GLY A 119 9.08 11.02 5.27
CA GLY A 119 8.62 11.38 3.93
C GLY A 119 8.29 12.86 3.85
N LEU A 120 8.49 13.45 2.69
CA LEU A 120 7.98 14.76 2.31
C LEU A 120 7.10 14.58 1.09
N ASN A 121 5.84 14.94 1.20
CA ASN A 121 4.90 14.78 0.11
C ASN A 121 4.30 16.10 -0.36
N ASN A 122 3.95 16.12 -1.65
CA ASN A 122 3.18 17.19 -2.27
C ASN A 122 1.95 16.58 -2.92
N LEU A 123 0.78 17.07 -2.58
CA LEU A 123 -0.49 16.74 -3.19
C LEU A 123 -0.98 17.89 -4.05
N SER A 124 -1.21 17.62 -5.33
CA SER A 124 -1.82 18.54 -6.27
C SER A 124 -3.21 18.02 -6.65
N THR A 125 -4.23 18.85 -6.46
CA THR A 125 -5.60 18.54 -6.87
C THR A 125 -5.99 19.44 -8.02
N TYR A 126 -6.48 18.83 -9.11
CA TYR A 126 -6.97 19.51 -10.31
C TYR A 126 -8.42 19.10 -10.55
N TYR A 127 -9.23 20.08 -10.89
CA TYR A 127 -10.64 19.90 -11.27
C TYR A 127 -10.82 20.20 -12.74
N ASP A 128 -11.44 19.29 -13.49
CA ASP A 128 -11.74 19.50 -14.91
C ASP A 128 -13.06 20.26 -15.09
N PRO A 129 -13.02 21.57 -15.39
CA PRO A 129 -14.23 22.37 -15.50
C PRO A 129 -15.11 21.98 -16.69
N ALA A 130 -14.55 21.31 -17.71
CA ALA A 130 -15.31 20.89 -18.88
C ALA A 130 -16.30 19.74 -18.58
N GLN A 131 -16.11 19.05 -17.48
CA GLN A 131 -17.00 17.95 -17.02
C GLN A 131 -18.03 18.43 -15.98
N VAL A 132 -17.93 19.68 -15.52
CA VAL A 132 -18.87 20.28 -14.57
C VAL A 132 -19.91 21.08 -15.34
N ASN A 133 -21.10 20.52 -15.54
CA ASN A 133 -22.23 21.25 -16.10
C ASN A 133 -22.82 22.20 -15.06
N LEU A 134 -22.34 23.44 -15.02
CA LEU A 134 -22.97 24.49 -14.23
C LEU A 134 -24.22 25.01 -14.98
N ILE A 135 -25.38 24.89 -14.34
CA ILE A 135 -26.69 25.20 -14.95
C ILE A 135 -26.91 26.72 -15.10
N THR A 136 -26.11 27.58 -14.47
CA THR A 136 -26.23 29.03 -14.55
C THR A 136 -24.89 29.74 -14.43
N ASP A 137 -24.69 30.78 -15.28
CA ASP A 137 -23.54 31.70 -15.21
C ASP A 137 -23.42 32.46 -13.86
N ALA A 138 -24.41 32.32 -12.96
CA ALA A 138 -24.44 32.93 -11.65
C ALA A 138 -23.53 32.25 -10.60
N ASP A 139 -23.00 31.04 -10.90
CA ASP A 139 -22.17 30.25 -9.99
C ASP A 139 -20.67 30.52 -10.16
N ASN A 140 -20.31 31.79 -10.42
CA ASN A 140 -18.93 32.23 -10.45
C ASN A 140 -18.17 31.91 -9.13
N ASN A 141 -18.90 31.77 -8.02
CA ASN A 141 -18.37 31.32 -6.75
C ASN A 141 -18.01 29.82 -6.76
N ALA A 142 -18.75 28.97 -7.48
CA ALA A 142 -18.44 27.55 -7.62
C ALA A 142 -17.10 27.35 -8.34
N TYR A 143 -16.80 28.15 -9.37
CA TYR A 143 -15.49 28.13 -10.02
C TYR A 143 -14.32 28.55 -9.12
N GLN A 144 -14.56 29.40 -8.14
CA GLN A 144 -13.52 29.78 -7.17
C GLN A 144 -13.17 28.63 -6.22
N TYR A 145 -14.12 27.74 -5.92
CA TYR A 145 -13.88 26.50 -5.14
C TYR A 145 -13.18 25.40 -5.94
N LEU A 146 -13.19 25.46 -7.27
CA LEU A 146 -12.53 24.50 -8.18
C LEU A 146 -11.08 24.91 -8.52
N LYS A 147 -10.43 25.71 -7.68
CA LYS A 147 -9.02 26.06 -7.90
C LYS A 147 -8.13 24.85 -7.64
N SER A 148 -7.15 24.67 -8.52
CA SER A 148 -6.06 23.71 -8.29
C SER A 148 -5.34 24.07 -6.99
N GLU A 149 -5.12 23.11 -6.14
CA GLU A 149 -4.43 23.30 -4.86
C GLU A 149 -3.19 22.43 -4.80
N ASN A 150 -2.14 22.99 -4.22
CA ASN A 150 -0.90 22.29 -3.92
C ASN A 150 -0.68 22.32 -2.41
N ASN A 151 -0.60 21.17 -1.79
CA ASN A 151 -0.41 21.03 -0.36
C ASN A 151 0.85 20.22 -0.08
N PHE A 152 1.77 20.79 0.71
CA PHE A 152 2.95 20.09 1.20
C PHE A 152 2.66 19.48 2.56
N ASN A 153 3.14 18.27 2.76
CA ASN A 153 2.97 17.55 4.02
C ASN A 153 4.20 16.67 4.31
N ALA A 154 4.19 16.02 5.46
CA ALA A 154 5.24 15.11 5.87
C ALA A 154 4.66 13.79 6.38
N ASP A 155 5.45 12.74 6.23
CA ASP A 155 5.13 11.39 6.68
C ASP A 155 6.19 10.90 7.65
N LEU A 156 5.78 10.14 8.66
CA LEU A 156 6.63 9.54 9.66
C LEU A 156 6.39 8.04 9.71
N GLY A 157 7.45 7.29 9.92
CA GLY A 157 7.35 5.83 10.04
C GLY A 157 8.38 5.20 10.93
N MET A 158 7.99 4.09 11.53
CA MET A 158 8.87 3.20 12.27
C MET A 158 8.48 1.76 11.97
N GLU A 159 9.46 0.90 11.73
CA GLU A 159 9.27 -0.53 11.53
C GLU A 159 10.30 -1.31 12.34
N VAL A 160 9.86 -2.34 13.05
CA VAL A 160 10.70 -3.28 13.76
C VAL A 160 10.61 -4.64 13.09
N LEU A 161 11.77 -5.23 12.81
CA LEU A 161 11.87 -6.55 12.21
C LEU A 161 12.55 -7.52 13.16
N TYR A 162 12.02 -8.72 13.22
CA TYR A 162 12.66 -9.86 13.87
C TYR A 162 12.45 -11.12 13.05
N LYS A 163 13.48 -11.58 12.38
CA LYS A 163 13.41 -12.74 11.46
C LYS A 163 12.32 -12.54 10.38
N SER A 164 11.25 -13.32 10.49
CA SER A 164 10.09 -13.34 9.58
C SER A 164 8.96 -12.38 10.00
N LEU A 165 9.07 -11.76 11.17
CA LEU A 165 8.05 -10.87 11.72
C LEU A 165 8.43 -9.40 11.47
N LYS A 166 7.47 -8.62 10.99
CA LYS A 166 7.53 -7.18 10.85
C LYS A 166 6.39 -6.53 11.62
N VAL A 167 6.70 -5.49 12.37
CA VAL A 167 5.70 -4.65 13.05
C VAL A 167 6.01 -3.21 12.67
N GLY A 168 5.07 -2.51 12.09
CA GLY A 168 5.26 -1.13 11.65
C GLY A 168 4.13 -0.22 12.07
N ILE A 169 4.50 1.03 12.33
CA ILE A 169 3.58 2.14 12.56
C ILE A 169 3.99 3.30 11.66
N SER A 170 3.02 3.96 11.08
CA SER A 170 3.25 5.16 10.28
C SER A 170 2.12 6.15 10.39
N SER A 171 2.44 7.41 10.16
CA SER A 171 1.50 8.51 10.06
C SER A 171 1.82 9.30 8.79
N GLN A 172 0.89 9.34 7.87
CA GLN A 172 0.98 10.13 6.64
C GLN A 172 0.23 11.45 6.82
N ASN A 173 0.72 12.49 6.14
CA ASN A 173 0.15 13.83 6.18
C ASN A 173 0.08 14.40 7.62
N VAL A 174 1.19 14.35 8.32
CA VAL A 174 1.29 14.72 9.75
C VAL A 174 0.92 16.17 10.00
N PHE A 175 1.25 17.10 9.10
CA PHE A 175 0.93 18.54 9.27
C PHE A 175 -0.57 18.79 9.28
N SER A 176 -1.37 17.93 8.64
CA SER A 176 -2.83 18.02 8.65
C SER A 176 -3.44 17.80 10.03
N MET A 177 -2.71 17.19 10.98
CA MET A 177 -3.15 17.03 12.37
C MET A 177 -3.14 18.35 13.14
N PHE A 178 -2.28 19.30 12.77
CA PHE A 178 -2.04 20.54 13.48
C PHE A 178 -2.72 21.76 12.81
N SER A 179 -3.29 21.56 11.65
CA SER A 179 -3.89 22.63 10.88
C SER A 179 -5.41 22.69 11.10
N HIS A 180 -5.92 23.90 11.37
CA HIS A 180 -7.33 24.20 11.44
C HIS A 180 -7.89 24.72 10.10
N VAL A 181 -7.04 24.77 9.07
CA VAL A 181 -7.43 25.13 7.71
C VAL A 181 -7.92 23.87 7.02
N ASP A 182 -8.96 23.98 6.19
CA ASP A 182 -9.48 22.88 5.37
C ASP A 182 -8.39 22.36 4.41
N PHE A 183 -7.51 21.50 4.95
CA PHE A 183 -6.55 20.77 4.15
C PHE A 183 -7.29 19.67 3.40
N HIS A 184 -7.17 19.63 2.09
CA HIS A 184 -7.66 18.51 1.28
C HIS A 184 -6.88 17.22 1.51
N GLN A 185 -5.76 17.29 2.23
CA GLN A 185 -5.00 16.13 2.69
C GLN A 185 -5.44 15.74 4.10
N THR A 186 -5.97 14.55 4.22
CA THR A 186 -6.36 14.00 5.52
C THR A 186 -5.23 13.15 6.10
N ASN A 187 -4.94 13.32 7.39
CA ASN A 187 -4.00 12.45 8.10
C ASN A 187 -4.46 10.98 8.05
N SER A 188 -3.53 10.09 7.79
CA SER A 188 -3.73 8.64 7.74
C SER A 188 -2.71 7.94 8.63
N ASN A 189 -3.17 7.10 9.53
CA ASN A 189 -2.32 6.34 10.44
C ASN A 189 -2.47 4.85 10.17
N PHE A 190 -1.35 4.15 10.17
CA PHE A 190 -1.28 2.72 9.92
C PHE A 190 -0.54 2.04 11.07
N LEU A 191 -1.06 0.90 11.50
CA LEU A 191 -0.39 -0.02 12.42
C LEU A 191 -0.52 -1.41 11.85
N TYR A 192 0.60 -2.05 11.50
CA TYR A 192 0.56 -3.38 10.91
C TYR A 192 1.51 -4.37 11.58
N VAL A 193 1.10 -5.62 11.51
CA VAL A 193 1.90 -6.78 11.87
C VAL A 193 1.89 -7.72 10.66
N ARG A 194 3.06 -8.14 10.21
CA ARG A 194 3.23 -9.10 9.12
C ARG A 194 4.19 -10.21 9.53
N TYR A 195 3.79 -11.41 9.23
CA TYR A 195 4.63 -12.59 9.27
C TYR A 195 4.74 -13.19 7.89
N ARG A 196 5.94 -13.54 7.48
CA ARG A 196 6.17 -14.29 6.23
C ARG A 196 7.16 -15.41 6.50
N ASP A 197 6.72 -16.63 6.29
CA ASP A 197 7.61 -17.79 6.36
C ASP A 197 8.67 -17.70 5.25
N ASN A 198 9.94 -17.78 5.62
CA ASN A 198 11.08 -17.72 4.71
C ASN A 198 11.83 -19.07 4.66
N THR A 199 11.18 -20.16 5.03
CA THR A 199 11.76 -21.51 4.95
C THR A 199 11.86 -22.00 3.50
N ASP A 200 12.65 -23.04 3.27
CA ASP A 200 12.80 -23.67 1.96
C ASP A 200 11.69 -24.68 1.61
N ASN A 201 10.54 -24.59 2.30
CA ASN A 201 9.39 -25.41 1.99
C ASN A 201 8.77 -25.07 0.63
N VAL A 202 8.16 -26.03 -0.03
CA VAL A 202 7.46 -25.82 -1.32
C VAL A 202 6.31 -24.83 -1.19
N VAL A 203 5.66 -24.81 -0.03
CA VAL A 203 4.59 -23.86 0.28
C VAL A 203 4.97 -23.08 1.51
N ASN A 204 5.06 -21.76 1.36
CA ASN A 204 5.29 -20.83 2.45
C ASN A 204 4.06 -19.96 2.65
N MET A 205 3.79 -19.59 3.90
CA MET A 205 2.62 -18.78 4.23
C MET A 205 3.05 -17.39 4.70
N GLY A 206 2.29 -16.40 4.29
CA GLY A 206 2.35 -15.05 4.80
C GLY A 206 1.02 -14.65 5.42
N TYR A 207 1.07 -13.93 6.53
CA TYR A 207 -0.10 -13.38 7.22
C TYR A 207 0.12 -11.93 7.54
N GLY A 208 -0.94 -11.14 7.47
CA GLY A 208 -0.89 -9.73 7.80
C GLY A 208 -2.16 -9.26 8.48
N ILE A 209 -1.99 -8.32 9.41
CA ILE A 209 -3.07 -7.55 10.00
C ILE A 209 -2.65 -6.09 9.92
N CYS A 210 -3.56 -5.21 9.49
CA CYS A 210 -3.32 -3.77 9.44
C CYS A 210 -4.53 -3.04 9.99
N GLY A 211 -4.31 -2.20 10.98
CA GLY A 211 -5.24 -1.17 11.42
C GLY A 211 -4.97 0.11 10.66
N ILE A 212 -6.01 0.73 10.15
CA ILE A 212 -5.95 1.93 9.32
C ILE A 212 -6.89 2.96 9.94
N GLN A 213 -6.37 4.13 10.25
CA GLN A 213 -7.16 5.29 10.62
C GLN A 213 -7.05 6.34 9.52
N TYR A 214 -8.16 6.84 9.04
CA TYR A 214 -8.25 7.92 8.08
C TYR A 214 -9.31 8.92 8.54
N SER A 215 -8.91 10.12 8.92
CA SER A 215 -9.81 11.06 9.59
C SER A 215 -10.47 10.41 10.83
N ASN A 216 -11.77 10.40 10.89
CA ASN A 216 -12.58 9.77 11.95
C ASN A 216 -12.99 8.32 11.64
N MET A 217 -12.47 7.75 10.54
CA MET A 217 -12.77 6.39 10.11
C MET A 217 -11.67 5.42 10.51
N TYR A 218 -12.09 4.25 10.97
CA TYR A 218 -11.19 3.16 11.35
C TYR A 218 -11.51 1.93 10.54
N GLN A 219 -10.50 1.36 9.95
CA GLN A 219 -10.60 0.10 9.20
C GLN A 219 -9.57 -0.88 9.72
N MET A 220 -9.88 -2.16 9.62
CA MET A 220 -8.95 -3.24 9.86
C MET A 220 -8.92 -4.16 8.66
N GLU A 221 -7.74 -4.53 8.24
CA GLU A 221 -7.55 -5.53 7.20
C GLU A 221 -6.81 -6.72 7.76
N VAL A 222 -7.21 -7.91 7.34
CA VAL A 222 -6.48 -9.17 7.55
C VAL A 222 -6.21 -9.79 6.20
N ASN A 223 -5.01 -10.31 5.99
CA ASN A 223 -4.63 -10.99 4.77
C ASN A 223 -3.83 -12.27 5.05
N ALA A 224 -3.94 -13.20 4.13
CA ALA A 224 -3.16 -14.44 4.11
C ALA A 224 -2.75 -14.72 2.67
N THR A 225 -1.47 -15.06 2.46
CA THR A 225 -0.92 -15.36 1.14
C THR A 225 -0.11 -16.65 1.20
N SER A 226 -0.36 -17.56 0.26
CA SER A 226 0.42 -18.76 0.04
C SER A 226 1.40 -18.51 -1.09
N TYR A 227 2.68 -18.74 -0.84
CA TYR A 227 3.78 -18.63 -1.79
C TYR A 227 4.22 -20.03 -2.19
N LEU A 228 4.04 -20.38 -3.45
CA LEU A 228 4.42 -21.67 -4.00
C LEU A 228 5.81 -21.59 -4.61
N LYS A 229 6.72 -22.42 -4.11
CA LYS A 229 8.07 -22.61 -4.64
C LYS A 229 8.11 -23.89 -5.45
N ILE A 230 8.71 -23.85 -6.62
CA ILE A 230 9.02 -25.08 -7.35
C ILE A 230 10.34 -25.61 -6.81
N PRO A 231 10.40 -26.90 -6.38
CA PRO A 231 11.66 -27.50 -5.95
C PRO A 231 12.67 -27.43 -7.08
N PRO A 232 13.94 -27.15 -6.80
CA PRO A 232 14.98 -27.13 -7.83
C PRO A 232 15.06 -28.53 -8.48
N ILE A 233 14.79 -28.60 -9.77
CA ILE A 233 15.07 -29.77 -10.58
C ILE A 233 16.59 -29.80 -10.79
N ALA A 234 17.23 -30.94 -10.54
CA ALA A 234 18.68 -31.08 -10.65
C ALA A 234 19.21 -30.53 -11.99
N GLY A 235 20.04 -29.49 -11.91
CA GLY A 235 20.67 -28.85 -13.08
C GLY A 235 19.95 -27.58 -13.59
N LEU A 236 18.84 -27.17 -13.02
CA LEU A 236 18.18 -25.89 -13.32
C LEU A 236 18.26 -24.99 -12.09
N ASN A 237 18.84 -23.80 -12.24
CA ASN A 237 18.76 -22.73 -11.22
C ASN A 237 17.33 -22.22 -11.19
N MET A 238 16.42 -22.96 -10.58
CA MET A 238 15.02 -22.55 -10.44
C MET A 238 14.87 -21.62 -9.25
N LYS A 239 14.08 -20.62 -9.47
CA LYS A 239 13.74 -19.60 -8.47
C LYS A 239 12.95 -20.14 -7.33
N PRO A 240 13.13 -19.54 -6.16
CA PRO A 240 12.48 -20.01 -4.94
C PRO A 240 10.95 -19.78 -4.93
N GLU A 241 10.41 -18.79 -5.63
CA GLU A 241 8.97 -18.51 -5.62
C GLU A 241 8.46 -18.30 -7.05
N LEU A 242 7.41 -18.99 -7.43
CA LEU A 242 6.84 -18.91 -8.77
C LEU A 242 5.46 -18.31 -8.80
N ILE A 243 4.61 -18.69 -7.86
CA ILE A 243 3.19 -18.29 -7.80
C ILE A 243 2.85 -17.91 -6.37
N ASP A 244 2.11 -16.84 -6.20
CA ASP A 244 1.47 -16.50 -4.94
C ASP A 244 -0.04 -16.33 -5.11
N VAL A 245 -0.78 -16.83 -4.11
CA VAL A 245 -2.23 -16.73 -4.04
C VAL A 245 -2.61 -16.23 -2.65
N GLY A 246 -3.30 -15.11 -2.62
CA GLY A 246 -3.69 -14.44 -1.38
C GLY A 246 -5.17 -14.15 -1.29
N LEU A 247 -5.62 -14.02 -0.05
CA LEU A 247 -6.95 -13.58 0.32
C LEU A 247 -6.81 -12.43 1.30
N PHE A 248 -7.69 -11.44 1.21
CA PHE A 248 -7.81 -10.44 2.24
C PHE A 248 -9.27 -10.10 2.53
N TYR A 249 -9.50 -9.66 3.75
CA TYR A 249 -10.76 -9.08 4.19
C TYR A 249 -10.48 -7.72 4.84
N ARG A 250 -11.20 -6.70 4.41
CA ARG A 250 -11.16 -5.36 4.96
C ARG A 250 -12.51 -5.01 5.55
N THR A 251 -12.52 -4.51 6.78
CA THR A 251 -13.75 -4.01 7.41
C THR A 251 -14.37 -2.90 6.55
N GLY A 252 -15.68 -2.85 6.46
CA GLY A 252 -16.38 -2.03 5.46
C GLY A 252 -16.85 -2.86 4.26
N SER A 253 -16.76 -4.20 4.38
CA SER A 253 -17.35 -5.18 3.46
C SER A 253 -16.58 -5.37 2.17
N GLU A 254 -15.25 -5.49 2.23
CA GLU A 254 -14.41 -5.82 1.10
C GLU A 254 -13.72 -7.17 1.29
N ILE A 255 -13.87 -8.04 0.32
CA ILE A 255 -13.14 -9.32 0.24
C ILE A 255 -12.37 -9.32 -1.07
N GLY A 256 -11.09 -9.63 -1.01
CA GLY A 256 -10.27 -9.65 -2.22
C GLY A 256 -9.43 -10.90 -2.36
N LEU A 257 -9.11 -11.20 -3.61
CA LEU A 257 -8.23 -12.26 -4.07
C LEU A 257 -7.01 -11.62 -4.69
N VAL A 258 -5.84 -12.16 -4.39
CA VAL A 258 -4.59 -11.80 -5.02
C VAL A 258 -4.02 -13.02 -5.70
N PHE A 259 -3.59 -12.84 -6.92
CA PHE A 259 -2.87 -13.85 -7.69
C PHE A 259 -1.62 -13.21 -8.28
N GLY A 260 -0.46 -13.77 -7.98
CA GLY A 260 0.82 -13.27 -8.45
C GLY A 260 1.70 -14.37 -9.01
N PHE A 261 2.65 -13.98 -9.83
CA PHE A 261 3.67 -14.89 -10.36
C PHE A 261 4.96 -14.15 -10.72
N GLU A 262 6.06 -14.87 -10.58
CA GLU A 262 7.39 -14.40 -10.92
C GLU A 262 7.69 -14.62 -12.41
N LEU A 263 8.13 -13.57 -13.09
CA LEU A 263 8.61 -13.59 -14.46
C LEU A 263 10.14 -13.42 -14.49
N GLY A 264 10.83 -14.48 -14.75
CA GLY A 264 12.31 -14.44 -14.69
C GLY A 264 12.80 -14.21 -13.25
N GLU A 265 13.97 -13.57 -13.03
CA GLU A 265 14.64 -13.48 -11.71
C GLU A 265 14.30 -12.22 -10.91
N SER A 266 13.63 -11.30 -11.47
CA SER A 266 13.53 -9.98 -10.88
C SER A 266 12.16 -9.34 -11.01
N LEU A 267 11.28 -9.94 -11.80
CA LEU A 267 10.01 -9.35 -12.16
C LEU A 267 8.87 -10.15 -11.55
N HIS A 268 8.03 -9.48 -10.75
CA HIS A 268 6.83 -10.05 -10.16
C HIS A 268 5.60 -9.31 -10.69
N LEU A 269 4.64 -10.05 -11.23
CA LEU A 269 3.35 -9.53 -11.68
C LEU A 269 2.26 -10.05 -10.76
N SER A 270 1.42 -9.17 -10.25
CA SER A 270 0.25 -9.56 -9.45
C SER A 270 -1.03 -8.91 -9.95
N TYR A 271 -2.11 -9.65 -9.87
CA TYR A 271 -3.46 -9.20 -10.13
C TYR A 271 -4.30 -9.34 -8.87
N THR A 272 -5.04 -8.29 -8.53
CA THR A 272 -5.94 -8.28 -7.38
C THR A 272 -7.36 -7.99 -7.84
N TYR A 273 -8.28 -8.82 -7.39
CA TYR A 273 -9.72 -8.59 -7.55
C TYR A 273 -10.36 -8.41 -6.18
N ASN A 274 -11.07 -7.31 -6.00
CA ASN A 274 -11.75 -6.98 -4.76
C ASN A 274 -13.26 -6.88 -5.00
N TYR A 275 -14.03 -7.63 -4.23
CA TYR A 275 -15.48 -7.64 -4.24
C TYR A 275 -16.05 -6.95 -2.99
N HIS A 276 -16.99 -6.04 -3.20
CA HIS A 276 -17.67 -5.33 -2.12
C HIS A 276 -18.91 -6.12 -1.68
N VAL A 277 -18.98 -6.47 -0.41
CA VAL A 277 -20.12 -7.18 0.21
C VAL A 277 -20.99 -6.16 0.94
N GLY A 278 -21.74 -5.35 0.24
CA GLY A 278 -22.55 -4.29 0.86
C GLY A 278 -23.45 -3.59 -0.13
N GLY A 279 -24.03 -2.45 0.25
CA GLY A 279 -25.01 -1.73 -0.58
C GLY A 279 -24.55 -1.37 -1.99
N ILE A 280 -23.24 -1.14 -2.18
CA ILE A 280 -22.60 -0.86 -3.47
C ILE A 280 -22.47 -2.10 -4.38
N SER A 281 -22.51 -3.31 -3.81
CA SER A 281 -22.34 -4.57 -4.54
C SER A 281 -23.38 -4.79 -5.64
N ARG A 282 -24.57 -4.19 -5.52
CA ARG A 282 -25.64 -4.33 -6.50
C ARG A 282 -25.35 -3.65 -7.84
N SER A 283 -24.42 -2.71 -7.84
CA SER A 283 -24.14 -1.86 -9.02
C SER A 283 -22.66 -1.88 -9.42
N SER A 284 -21.75 -2.39 -8.60
CA SER A 284 -20.31 -2.48 -8.87
C SER A 284 -19.91 -3.89 -9.27
N LEU A 285 -19.11 -4.00 -10.32
CA LEU A 285 -18.45 -5.24 -10.74
C LEU A 285 -17.12 -5.47 -9.97
N GLY A 286 -16.95 -4.83 -8.82
CA GLY A 286 -15.74 -4.93 -8.00
C GLY A 286 -14.62 -4.00 -8.45
N THR A 287 -13.45 -4.18 -7.83
CA THR A 287 -12.22 -3.43 -8.10
C THR A 287 -11.18 -4.37 -8.70
N ASN A 288 -10.53 -3.92 -9.76
CA ASN A 288 -9.46 -4.64 -10.43
C ASN A 288 -8.16 -3.87 -10.27
N GLU A 289 -7.08 -4.55 -9.93
CA GLU A 289 -5.75 -3.96 -9.78
C GLU A 289 -4.70 -4.87 -10.39
N LEU A 290 -3.80 -4.29 -11.16
CA LEU A 290 -2.62 -4.95 -11.72
C LEU A 290 -1.38 -4.24 -11.18
N MET A 291 -0.42 -5.00 -10.63
CA MET A 291 0.85 -4.49 -10.12
C MET A 291 2.01 -5.27 -10.73
N LEU A 292 3.03 -4.55 -11.15
CA LEU A 292 4.30 -5.07 -11.62
C LEU A 292 5.41 -4.54 -10.74
N THR A 293 6.21 -5.44 -10.17
CA THR A 293 7.37 -5.09 -9.34
C THR A 293 8.64 -5.65 -9.95
N TYR A 294 9.66 -4.82 -10.07
CA TYR A 294 10.98 -5.18 -10.53
C TYR A 294 11.99 -5.02 -9.39
N ASN A 295 12.65 -6.12 -9.02
CA ASN A 295 13.63 -6.20 -7.96
C ASN A 295 15.03 -6.27 -8.56
N LEU A 296 15.80 -5.20 -8.43
CA LEU A 296 17.19 -5.17 -8.86
C LEU A 296 18.08 -5.78 -7.77
N SER A 297 18.62 -6.97 -8.03
CA SER A 297 19.46 -7.68 -7.08
C SER A 297 20.79 -6.94 -6.84
N LYS A 298 21.29 -7.01 -5.63
CA LYS A 298 22.66 -6.54 -5.30
C LYS A 298 23.68 -7.36 -6.11
N ARG A 299 24.62 -6.67 -6.70
CA ARG A 299 25.74 -7.33 -7.38
C ARG A 299 26.60 -8.00 -6.32
N ASN A 300 26.74 -9.33 -6.37
CA ASN A 300 27.75 -10.02 -5.57
C ASN A 300 29.12 -9.55 -6.03
N VAL A 301 29.69 -8.55 -5.40
CA VAL A 301 31.09 -8.18 -5.60
C VAL A 301 31.90 -9.27 -4.94
N CYS A 302 32.43 -10.17 -5.74
CA CYS A 302 33.40 -11.18 -5.27
C CYS A 302 34.68 -10.45 -4.85
N HIS A 303 34.80 -10.06 -3.58
CA HIS A 303 36.00 -9.43 -3.03
C HIS A 303 37.24 -10.36 -3.05
N SER A 304 37.06 -11.66 -3.37
CA SER A 304 38.15 -12.65 -3.43
C SER A 304 38.53 -13.05 -4.85
N CYS A 305 38.00 -12.44 -5.89
CA CYS A 305 38.34 -12.80 -7.29
C CYS A 305 39.56 -12.07 -7.85
N TRP A 306 40.34 -11.39 -7.02
CA TRP A 306 41.53 -10.64 -7.42
C TRP A 306 42.84 -11.17 -6.79
N TYR A 307 42.92 -12.48 -6.52
CA TYR A 307 44.19 -13.12 -6.19
C TYR A 307 44.36 -14.42 -6.99
#